data_aa43156ff37f68793b7fd8c702988981
#
_entry.id   aa43156ff37f68793b7fd8c702988981
#
_cell.length_a   1.000
_cell.length_b   1.000
_cell.length_c   1.000
_cell.angle_alpha   90.00
_cell.angle_beta   90.00
_cell.angle_gamma   90.00
#
_symmetry.space_group_name_H-M   'P 1'
#
loop_
_entity.id
_entity.type
_entity.pdbx_description
1 polymer ?
#
loop_
_entity_poly.entity_id
_entity_poly.type
_entity_poly.pdbx_seq_one_letter_code
_entity_poly.pdbx_strand_id
1 'polypeptide(L)'
;MVTIKQIAEESGFSQATVSRLLNEDPTLSVSPATKNKILTVANKLGYGKRQNKFLISRKIALLTSFTAEEELQDVYFNTLKELILEQSKNANLEIDIFHDLDQLIAKGKNYEGFIGIGADELSPEKLAKLHEVTPIGIFLDINPYPDKFDSVQPDLSQTILDALDLLQRAGKKRIGFIGGVGSIMGQHNYRQDPRAFAFENWAKRLNIFDEKDYFVGGSFTTSNGYELGQKIITTLCSDLPDAFIVASDALAIGVLQAFNEAGIRLPHDTAIISINNIEVSQYVSPPLTTYSIDQKELCQTAINLLCDALERPDRAKIHAFVNTELVIRKSFTL
;
A
#
# COMPACT_ATOMS: atom_id res chain seq x y z
N MET A 1 0.04 -37.63 -13.18
CA MET A 1 1.13 -36.75 -12.64
C MET A 1 2.13 -36.57 -13.78
N VAL A 2 2.46 -35.33 -14.14
CA VAL A 2 3.43 -35.05 -15.22
C VAL A 2 4.83 -35.50 -14.80
N THR A 3 5.57 -36.08 -15.74
CA THR A 3 6.88 -36.65 -15.48
C THR A 3 7.99 -35.85 -16.20
N ILE A 4 9.22 -35.91 -15.69
CA ILE A 4 10.40 -35.33 -16.35
C ILE A 4 10.54 -35.84 -17.81
N LYS A 5 10.15 -37.09 -18.05
CA LYS A 5 10.17 -37.70 -19.40
C LYS A 5 9.24 -36.94 -20.38
N GLN A 6 8.02 -36.61 -19.94
CA GLN A 6 7.06 -35.87 -20.79
C GLN A 6 7.56 -34.45 -21.09
N ILE A 7 8.17 -33.79 -20.10
CA ILE A 7 8.78 -32.45 -20.29
C ILE A 7 9.94 -32.52 -21.27
N ALA A 8 10.78 -33.54 -21.14
CA ALA A 8 11.92 -33.74 -22.05
C ALA A 8 11.43 -33.96 -23.52
N GLU A 9 10.41 -34.79 -23.72
CA GLU A 9 9.82 -35.07 -25.04
C GLU A 9 9.22 -33.81 -25.68
N GLU A 10 8.42 -33.02 -24.92
CA GLU A 10 7.79 -31.82 -25.47
C GLU A 10 8.77 -30.63 -25.63
N SER A 11 9.77 -30.49 -24.74
CA SER A 11 10.75 -29.42 -24.83
C SER A 11 11.86 -29.71 -25.87
N GLY A 12 12.06 -30.98 -26.25
CA GLY A 12 13.12 -31.41 -27.14
C GLY A 12 14.49 -31.48 -26.53
N PHE A 13 14.58 -31.62 -25.20
CA PHE A 13 15.85 -31.74 -24.46
C PHE A 13 15.96 -33.10 -23.76
N SER A 14 17.19 -33.48 -23.35
CA SER A 14 17.40 -34.73 -22.63
C SER A 14 16.76 -34.71 -21.23
N GLN A 15 16.28 -35.87 -20.74
CA GLN A 15 15.75 -36.00 -19.38
C GLN A 15 16.75 -35.55 -18.32
N ALA A 16 18.05 -35.81 -18.56
CA ALA A 16 19.11 -35.38 -17.65
C ALA A 16 19.20 -33.84 -17.57
N THR A 17 19.15 -33.15 -18.71
CA THR A 17 19.17 -31.69 -18.77
C THR A 17 17.93 -31.10 -18.07
N VAL A 18 16.75 -31.66 -18.37
CA VAL A 18 15.48 -31.23 -17.75
C VAL A 18 15.53 -31.46 -16.23
N SER A 19 15.94 -32.65 -15.79
CA SER A 19 16.02 -32.99 -14.37
C SER A 19 16.98 -32.07 -13.60
N ARG A 20 18.16 -31.86 -14.14
CA ARG A 20 19.18 -31.00 -13.51
C ARG A 20 18.72 -29.54 -13.45
N LEU A 21 18.07 -29.06 -14.52
CA LEU A 21 17.50 -27.70 -14.54
C LEU A 21 16.39 -27.52 -13.49
N LEU A 22 15.45 -28.46 -13.43
CA LEU A 22 14.32 -28.40 -12.51
C LEU A 22 14.70 -28.62 -11.04
N ASN A 23 15.87 -29.23 -10.79
CA ASN A 23 16.46 -29.39 -9.45
C ASN A 23 17.53 -28.31 -9.13
N GLU A 24 17.61 -27.25 -9.93
CA GLU A 24 18.52 -26.09 -9.72
C GLU A 24 20.00 -26.51 -9.54
N ASP A 25 20.45 -27.51 -10.29
CA ASP A 25 21.84 -27.99 -10.21
C ASP A 25 22.82 -26.86 -10.60
N PRO A 26 23.65 -26.36 -9.65
CA PRO A 26 24.55 -25.24 -9.89
C PRO A 26 25.64 -25.53 -10.90
N THR A 27 25.87 -26.80 -11.24
CA THR A 27 26.89 -27.23 -12.20
C THR A 27 26.32 -27.30 -13.64
N LEU A 28 24.97 -27.08 -13.83
CA LEU A 28 24.37 -27.08 -15.14
C LEU A 28 24.51 -25.72 -15.81
N SER A 29 25.24 -25.67 -16.91
CA SER A 29 25.33 -24.51 -17.79
C SER A 29 24.48 -24.73 -19.03
N VAL A 30 23.41 -23.95 -19.20
CA VAL A 30 22.53 -23.93 -20.39
C VAL A 30 22.26 -22.48 -20.81
N SER A 31 21.98 -22.30 -22.10
CA SER A 31 21.62 -20.96 -22.59
C SER A 31 20.29 -20.48 -21.96
N PRO A 32 20.09 -19.14 -21.83
CA PRO A 32 18.80 -18.59 -21.36
C PRO A 32 17.62 -19.08 -22.20
N ALA A 33 17.79 -19.21 -23.51
CA ALA A 33 16.76 -19.71 -24.42
C ALA A 33 16.39 -21.18 -24.10
N THR A 34 17.39 -22.04 -23.83
CA THR A 34 17.17 -23.44 -23.44
C THR A 34 16.45 -23.51 -22.09
N LYS A 35 16.89 -22.73 -21.12
CA LYS A 35 16.26 -22.63 -19.79
C LYS A 35 14.78 -22.24 -19.94
N ASN A 36 14.49 -21.14 -20.62
CA ASN A 36 13.12 -20.66 -20.82
C ASN A 36 12.22 -21.69 -21.53
N LYS A 37 12.74 -22.39 -22.55
CA LYS A 37 11.94 -23.38 -23.28
C LYS A 37 11.55 -24.57 -22.39
N ILE A 38 12.48 -25.13 -21.62
CA ILE A 38 12.18 -26.24 -20.69
C ILE A 38 11.15 -25.80 -19.65
N LEU A 39 11.32 -24.61 -19.07
CA LEU A 39 10.45 -24.11 -18.03
C LEU A 39 9.03 -23.80 -18.54
N THR A 40 8.93 -23.25 -19.74
CA THR A 40 7.62 -23.02 -20.41
C THR A 40 6.85 -24.34 -20.58
N VAL A 41 7.52 -25.39 -21.05
CA VAL A 41 6.91 -26.70 -21.21
C VAL A 41 6.54 -27.33 -19.86
N ALA A 42 7.40 -27.26 -18.85
CA ALA A 42 7.14 -27.77 -17.51
C ALA A 42 5.89 -27.10 -16.90
N ASN A 43 5.77 -25.78 -17.03
CA ASN A 43 4.62 -25.01 -16.57
C ASN A 43 3.34 -25.35 -17.33
N LYS A 44 3.41 -25.40 -18.68
CA LYS A 44 2.28 -25.79 -19.56
C LYS A 44 1.70 -27.15 -19.19
N LEU A 45 2.57 -28.11 -18.88
CA LEU A 45 2.18 -29.44 -18.44
C LEU A 45 1.76 -29.52 -16.98
N GLY A 46 2.01 -28.48 -16.19
CA GLY A 46 1.66 -28.42 -14.76
C GLY A 46 2.59 -29.27 -13.87
N TYR A 47 3.84 -29.45 -14.28
CA TYR A 47 4.85 -30.13 -13.47
C TYR A 47 5.27 -29.24 -12.29
N GLY A 48 5.23 -29.78 -11.07
CA GLY A 48 5.70 -29.07 -9.89
C GLY A 48 4.87 -27.87 -9.45
N LYS A 49 3.54 -27.89 -9.64
CA LYS A 49 2.60 -26.79 -9.34
C LYS A 49 2.77 -26.06 -7.98
N ARG A 50 3.58 -26.59 -7.07
CA ARG A 50 3.90 -25.97 -5.79
C ARG A 50 5.32 -25.38 -5.68
N GLN A 51 6.27 -25.77 -6.55
CA GLN A 51 7.67 -25.32 -6.45
C GLN A 51 8.18 -24.50 -7.67
N ASN A 52 7.56 -24.64 -8.86
CA ASN A 52 8.08 -24.03 -10.09
C ASN A 52 7.27 -22.84 -10.62
N LYS A 53 6.46 -22.18 -9.79
CA LYS A 53 5.57 -21.09 -10.18
C LYS A 53 6.31 -19.84 -10.71
N PHE A 54 7.62 -19.75 -10.49
CA PHE A 54 8.41 -18.53 -10.65
C PHE A 54 9.63 -18.64 -11.57
N LEU A 55 9.67 -19.62 -12.47
CA LEU A 55 10.89 -19.91 -13.28
C LEU A 55 10.96 -19.15 -14.61
N ILE A 56 9.90 -18.47 -15.04
CA ILE A 56 9.92 -17.60 -16.22
C ILE A 56 10.04 -16.17 -15.72
N SER A 57 11.12 -15.48 -16.11
CA SER A 57 11.22 -14.04 -15.87
C SER A 57 10.12 -13.32 -16.63
N ARG A 58 9.28 -12.56 -15.94
CA ARG A 58 8.19 -11.77 -16.52
C ARG A 58 8.52 -10.29 -16.41
N LYS A 59 8.32 -9.56 -17.50
CA LYS A 59 8.53 -8.11 -17.52
C LYS A 59 7.30 -7.39 -16.98
N ILE A 60 7.50 -6.67 -15.88
CA ILE A 60 6.46 -5.93 -15.16
C ILE A 60 6.87 -4.47 -15.08
N ALA A 61 5.94 -3.58 -15.34
CA ALA A 61 6.15 -2.15 -15.12
C ALA A 61 5.79 -1.79 -13.66
N LEU A 62 6.62 -1.00 -13.00
CA LEU A 62 6.31 -0.37 -11.74
C LEU A 62 6.03 1.10 -11.97
N LEU A 63 4.78 1.52 -11.82
CA LEU A 63 4.38 2.92 -11.91
C LEU A 63 4.43 3.55 -10.51
N THR A 64 5.27 4.57 -10.35
CA THR A 64 5.33 5.40 -9.14
C THR A 64 5.06 6.84 -9.57
N SER A 65 4.00 7.45 -9.07
CA SER A 65 3.60 8.81 -9.48
C SER A 65 4.33 9.91 -8.72
N PHE A 66 5.30 9.55 -7.89
CA PHE A 66 6.07 10.51 -7.10
C PHE A 66 7.29 11.00 -7.87
N THR A 67 7.53 12.30 -7.77
CA THR A 67 8.82 12.88 -8.17
C THR A 67 9.94 12.42 -7.20
N ALA A 68 11.19 12.49 -7.63
CA ALA A 68 12.32 12.15 -6.76
C ALA A 68 12.38 13.01 -5.48
N GLU A 69 11.83 14.23 -5.52
CA GLU A 69 11.76 15.12 -4.37
C GLU A 69 10.65 14.71 -3.40
N GLU A 70 9.49 14.31 -3.90
CA GLU A 70 8.38 13.77 -3.10
C GLU A 70 8.75 12.41 -2.50
N GLU A 71 9.46 11.54 -3.21
CA GLU A 71 9.96 10.27 -2.69
C GLU A 71 10.89 10.45 -1.48
N LEU A 72 11.69 11.52 -1.45
CA LEU A 72 12.57 11.83 -0.32
C LEU A 72 11.79 12.32 0.92
N GLN A 73 10.61 12.90 0.71
CA GLN A 73 9.77 13.44 1.78
C GLN A 73 8.78 12.41 2.31
N ASP A 74 8.38 11.42 1.50
CA ASP A 74 7.43 10.39 1.90
C ASP A 74 8.10 9.02 2.10
N VAL A 75 8.52 8.77 3.33
CA VAL A 75 9.15 7.51 3.75
C VAL A 75 8.25 6.29 3.50
N TYR A 76 6.92 6.46 3.60
CA TYR A 76 5.97 5.36 3.45
C TYR A 76 5.98 4.80 2.01
N PHE A 77 5.81 5.65 1.00
CA PHE A 77 5.78 5.21 -0.40
C PHE A 77 7.15 4.76 -0.92
N ASN A 78 8.23 5.39 -0.44
CA ASN A 78 9.57 4.92 -0.77
C ASN A 78 9.84 3.50 -0.24
N THR A 79 9.39 3.20 0.98
CA THR A 79 9.50 1.85 1.55
C THR A 79 8.70 0.83 0.74
N LEU A 80 7.47 1.15 0.30
CA LEU A 80 6.68 0.26 -0.58
C LEU A 80 7.42 -0.03 -1.88
N LYS A 81 8.01 0.99 -2.52
CA LYS A 81 8.78 0.82 -3.76
C LYS A 81 9.96 -0.14 -3.55
N GLU A 82 10.77 0.09 -2.53
CA GLU A 82 11.93 -0.76 -2.23
C GLU A 82 11.52 -2.21 -1.93
N LEU A 83 10.44 -2.42 -1.17
CA LEU A 83 9.91 -3.75 -0.87
C LEU A 83 9.39 -4.47 -2.13
N ILE A 84 8.70 -3.77 -3.03
CA ILE A 84 8.30 -4.35 -4.31
C ILE A 84 9.51 -4.78 -5.13
N LEU A 85 10.55 -3.94 -5.22
CA LEU A 85 11.77 -4.26 -5.95
C LEU A 85 12.52 -5.47 -5.34
N GLU A 86 12.57 -5.56 -4.02
CA GLU A 86 13.18 -6.68 -3.31
C GLU A 86 12.40 -7.99 -3.54
N GLN A 87 11.10 -7.96 -3.27
CA GLN A 87 10.25 -9.17 -3.30
C GLN A 87 10.00 -9.67 -4.73
N SER A 88 9.99 -8.77 -5.72
CA SER A 88 9.86 -9.12 -7.14
C SER A 88 11.00 -10.03 -7.62
N LYS A 89 12.22 -9.88 -7.08
CA LYS A 89 13.35 -10.76 -7.38
C LYS A 89 13.07 -12.21 -7.00
N ASN A 90 12.40 -12.42 -5.86
CA ASN A 90 12.03 -13.75 -5.39
C ASN A 90 10.91 -14.38 -6.25
N ALA A 91 10.11 -13.56 -6.90
CA ALA A 91 9.03 -13.97 -7.81
C ALA A 91 9.47 -14.07 -9.29
N ASN A 92 10.77 -13.91 -9.59
CA ASN A 92 11.32 -13.82 -10.96
C ASN A 92 10.61 -12.77 -11.84
N LEU A 93 10.28 -11.63 -11.25
CA LEU A 93 9.74 -10.48 -11.97
C LEU A 93 10.89 -9.51 -12.29
N GLU A 94 11.01 -9.14 -13.56
CA GLU A 94 11.92 -8.10 -14.04
C GLU A 94 11.19 -6.78 -14.03
N ILE A 95 11.61 -5.82 -13.21
CA ILE A 95 10.89 -4.57 -12.97
C ILE A 95 11.57 -3.42 -13.70
N ASP A 96 10.80 -2.72 -14.55
CA ASP A 96 11.17 -1.41 -15.09
C ASP A 96 10.29 -0.33 -14.43
N ILE A 97 10.93 0.74 -13.92
CA ILE A 97 10.24 1.81 -13.19
C ILE A 97 9.79 2.91 -14.14
N PHE A 98 8.58 3.39 -13.94
CA PHE A 98 7.96 4.52 -14.63
C PHE A 98 7.47 5.54 -13.61
N HIS A 99 7.81 6.81 -13.82
CA HIS A 99 7.32 7.95 -13.01
C HIS A 99 6.20 8.71 -13.71
N ASP A 100 5.88 8.34 -14.94
CA ASP A 100 4.88 9.00 -15.77
C ASP A 100 3.99 7.95 -16.46
N LEU A 101 2.68 8.10 -16.26
CA LEU A 101 1.66 7.21 -16.82
C LEU A 101 1.65 7.25 -18.36
N ASP A 102 1.88 8.40 -18.99
CA ASP A 102 1.90 8.52 -20.46
C ASP A 102 3.08 7.74 -21.06
N GLN A 103 4.23 7.72 -20.38
CA GLN A 103 5.38 6.89 -20.78
C GLN A 103 5.08 5.40 -20.64
N LEU A 104 4.39 5.00 -19.56
CA LEU A 104 3.95 3.60 -19.39
C LEU A 104 2.96 3.22 -20.48
N ILE A 105 1.95 4.04 -20.77
CA ILE A 105 0.98 3.79 -21.84
C ILE A 105 1.69 3.61 -23.20
N ALA A 106 2.67 4.44 -23.52
CA ALA A 106 3.41 4.36 -24.79
C ALA A 106 4.21 3.06 -24.93
N LYS A 107 4.69 2.47 -23.83
CA LYS A 107 5.51 1.24 -23.80
C LYS A 107 4.78 0.02 -23.29
N GLY A 108 3.53 0.14 -22.84
CA GLY A 108 2.80 -0.87 -22.05
C GLY A 108 2.75 -2.25 -22.70
N LYS A 109 2.67 -2.33 -24.02
CA LYS A 109 2.66 -3.61 -24.77
C LYS A 109 3.94 -4.47 -24.60
N ASN A 110 5.01 -3.90 -24.05
CA ASN A 110 6.25 -4.62 -23.77
C ASN A 110 6.25 -5.31 -22.40
N TYR A 111 5.19 -5.10 -21.60
CA TYR A 111 5.05 -5.62 -20.23
C TYR A 111 3.86 -6.58 -20.17
N GLU A 112 4.02 -7.63 -19.39
CA GLU A 112 2.95 -8.61 -19.16
C GLU A 112 1.91 -8.08 -18.16
N GLY A 113 2.32 -7.14 -17.30
CA GLY A 113 1.49 -6.48 -16.32
C GLY A 113 2.18 -5.29 -15.67
N PHE A 114 1.50 -4.64 -14.73
CA PHE A 114 2.09 -3.55 -13.96
C PHE A 114 1.68 -3.59 -12.48
N ILE A 115 2.47 -2.91 -11.64
CA ILE A 115 2.14 -2.54 -10.27
C ILE A 115 2.13 -1.02 -10.22
N GLY A 116 1.06 -0.41 -9.72
CA GLY A 116 0.96 1.04 -9.49
C GLY A 116 1.01 1.35 -8.00
N ILE A 117 1.92 2.22 -7.56
CA ILE A 117 2.04 2.66 -6.16
C ILE A 117 1.75 4.16 -6.12
N GLY A 118 0.83 4.57 -5.27
CA GLY A 118 0.43 5.94 -5.08
C GLY A 118 0.18 6.63 -6.43
N ALA A 119 -0.88 7.31 -6.62
CA ALA A 119 -1.10 7.96 -7.91
C ALA A 119 -1.92 9.21 -7.70
N ASP A 120 -1.25 10.33 -7.71
CA ASP A 120 -1.92 11.59 -7.90
C ASP A 120 -2.37 11.72 -9.36
N GLU A 121 -3.61 12.17 -9.58
CA GLU A 121 -4.17 12.58 -10.88
C GLU A 121 -4.21 11.50 -11.99
N LEU A 122 -4.65 10.29 -11.66
CA LEU A 122 -4.99 9.31 -12.70
C LEU A 122 -6.37 9.62 -13.30
N SER A 123 -6.41 10.29 -14.43
CA SER A 123 -7.70 10.53 -15.12
C SER A 123 -8.31 9.21 -15.61
N PRO A 124 -9.67 9.08 -15.59
CA PRO A 124 -10.36 7.89 -16.10
C PRO A 124 -9.95 7.54 -17.53
N GLU A 125 -9.72 8.54 -18.40
CA GLU A 125 -9.32 8.33 -19.78
C GLU A 125 -7.91 7.73 -19.89
N LYS A 126 -6.97 8.17 -19.06
CA LYS A 126 -5.62 7.60 -19.01
C LYS A 126 -5.63 6.18 -18.46
N LEU A 127 -6.43 5.92 -17.42
CA LEU A 127 -6.60 4.57 -16.88
C LEU A 127 -7.24 3.60 -17.88
N ALA A 128 -8.22 4.06 -18.67
CA ALA A 128 -8.80 3.26 -19.75
C ALA A 128 -7.75 2.91 -20.81
N LYS A 129 -6.93 3.89 -21.24
CA LYS A 129 -5.82 3.66 -22.17
C LYS A 129 -4.75 2.70 -21.59
N LEU A 130 -4.42 2.83 -20.32
CA LEU A 130 -3.52 1.90 -19.65
C LEU A 130 -4.06 0.48 -19.72
N HIS A 131 -5.37 0.28 -19.46
CA HIS A 131 -6.00 -1.03 -19.55
C HIS A 131 -5.99 -1.61 -20.96
N GLU A 132 -6.11 -0.79 -22.01
CA GLU A 132 -6.02 -1.26 -23.40
C GLU A 132 -4.62 -1.79 -23.77
N VAL A 133 -3.57 -1.21 -23.23
CA VAL A 133 -2.17 -1.58 -23.55
C VAL A 133 -1.58 -2.58 -22.58
N THR A 134 -2.01 -2.55 -21.31
CA THR A 134 -1.55 -3.44 -20.23
C THR A 134 -2.76 -3.83 -19.37
N PRO A 135 -3.56 -4.83 -19.78
CA PRO A 135 -4.84 -5.15 -19.13
C PRO A 135 -4.70 -5.80 -17.74
N ILE A 136 -3.50 -6.30 -17.42
CA ILE A 136 -3.22 -6.93 -16.14
C ILE A 136 -2.44 -5.94 -15.27
N GLY A 137 -3.01 -5.57 -14.14
CA GLY A 137 -2.37 -4.64 -13.24
C GLY A 137 -2.94 -4.67 -11.85
N ILE A 138 -2.12 -4.24 -10.90
CA ILE A 138 -2.48 -4.11 -9.50
C ILE A 138 -2.11 -2.73 -9.02
N PHE A 139 -3.03 -2.10 -8.30
CA PHE A 139 -2.74 -0.90 -7.53
C PHE A 139 -2.48 -1.26 -6.08
N LEU A 140 -1.42 -0.69 -5.53
CA LEU A 140 -1.02 -0.83 -4.15
C LEU A 140 -1.32 0.46 -3.40
N ASP A 141 -1.96 0.35 -2.24
CA ASP A 141 -2.41 1.45 -1.37
C ASP A 141 -3.59 2.29 -1.92
N ILE A 142 -3.87 2.20 -3.20
CA ILE A 142 -4.96 2.89 -3.89
C ILE A 142 -5.79 1.94 -4.75
N ASN A 143 -6.96 2.40 -5.19
CA ASN A 143 -7.80 1.68 -6.14
C ASN A 143 -8.50 2.65 -7.11
N PRO A 144 -7.78 3.24 -8.07
CA PRO A 144 -8.31 4.29 -8.93
C PRO A 144 -9.26 3.77 -10.03
N TYR A 145 -9.24 2.45 -10.33
CA TYR A 145 -10.06 1.85 -11.38
C TYR A 145 -10.49 0.43 -11.03
N PRO A 146 -11.38 0.25 -10.02
CA PRO A 146 -11.69 -1.05 -9.42
C PRO A 146 -12.32 -2.06 -10.40
N ASP A 147 -13.06 -1.59 -11.40
CA ASP A 147 -13.68 -2.49 -12.39
C ASP A 147 -12.67 -3.14 -13.34
N LYS A 148 -11.47 -2.62 -13.44
CA LYS A 148 -10.47 -3.03 -14.44
C LYS A 148 -9.19 -3.61 -13.85
N PHE A 149 -8.80 -3.19 -12.66
CA PHE A 149 -7.56 -3.61 -12.04
C PHE A 149 -7.78 -4.18 -10.64
N ASP A 150 -6.91 -5.06 -10.22
CA ASP A 150 -6.85 -5.54 -8.85
C ASP A 150 -6.25 -4.46 -7.92
N SER A 151 -6.48 -4.59 -6.61
CA SER A 151 -5.82 -3.73 -5.63
C SER A 151 -5.51 -4.44 -4.33
N VAL A 152 -4.47 -3.96 -3.65
CA VAL A 152 -4.15 -4.33 -2.27
C VAL A 152 -3.98 -3.06 -1.46
N GLN A 153 -4.73 -2.94 -0.37
CA GLN A 153 -4.80 -1.72 0.44
C GLN A 153 -4.76 -2.08 1.93
N PRO A 154 -4.26 -1.19 2.81
CA PRO A 154 -4.52 -1.34 4.23
C PRO A 154 -6.02 -1.12 4.50
N ASP A 155 -6.58 -1.85 5.46
CA ASP A 155 -7.98 -1.63 5.88
C ASP A 155 -8.08 -0.41 6.80
N LEU A 156 -7.98 0.77 6.20
CA LEU A 156 -8.03 2.04 6.92
C LEU A 156 -9.41 2.31 7.53
N SER A 157 -10.49 1.78 6.94
CA SER A 157 -11.83 1.93 7.50
C SER A 157 -11.99 1.14 8.80
N GLN A 158 -11.53 -0.11 8.82
CA GLN A 158 -11.50 -0.92 10.04
C GLN A 158 -10.55 -0.33 11.07
N THR A 159 -9.38 0.17 10.65
CA THR A 159 -8.41 0.84 11.53
C THR A 159 -9.03 2.02 12.28
N ILE A 160 -9.81 2.85 11.61
CA ILE A 160 -10.52 3.98 12.24
C ILE A 160 -11.57 3.49 13.23
N LEU A 161 -12.34 2.47 12.87
CA LEU A 161 -13.33 1.89 13.78
C LEU A 161 -12.68 1.31 15.03
N ASP A 162 -11.59 0.55 14.86
CA ASP A 162 -10.82 -0.03 15.97
C ASP A 162 -10.24 1.06 16.89
N ALA A 163 -9.77 2.17 16.32
CA ALA A 163 -9.28 3.32 17.09
C ALA A 163 -10.41 4.00 17.88
N LEU A 164 -11.59 4.18 17.28
CA LEU A 164 -12.76 4.73 17.97
C LEU A 164 -13.21 3.83 19.12
N ASP A 165 -13.32 2.53 18.88
CA ASP A 165 -13.67 1.53 19.89
C ASP A 165 -12.67 1.48 21.05
N LEU A 166 -11.38 1.55 20.74
CA LEU A 166 -10.30 1.59 21.73
C LEU A 166 -10.43 2.82 22.63
N LEU A 167 -10.58 3.99 22.03
CA LEU A 167 -10.70 5.26 22.75
C LEU A 167 -11.97 5.28 23.62
N GLN A 168 -13.10 4.80 23.14
CA GLN A 168 -14.34 4.71 23.93
C GLN A 168 -14.18 3.73 25.11
N ARG A 169 -13.55 2.57 24.92
CA ARG A 169 -13.24 1.63 26.02
C ARG A 169 -12.30 2.22 27.05
N ALA A 170 -11.39 3.10 26.65
CA ALA A 170 -10.55 3.88 27.54
C ALA A 170 -11.26 5.08 28.22
N GLY A 171 -12.58 5.19 28.03
CA GLY A 171 -13.41 6.23 28.66
C GLY A 171 -13.36 7.60 27.96
N LYS A 172 -12.75 7.70 26.78
CA LYS A 172 -12.72 8.94 25.99
C LYS A 172 -14.09 9.15 25.33
N LYS A 173 -14.73 10.28 25.61
CA LYS A 173 -16.09 10.58 25.16
C LYS A 173 -16.13 11.50 23.96
N ARG A 174 -15.23 12.48 23.93
CA ARG A 174 -15.10 13.44 22.84
C ARG A 174 -13.83 13.12 22.05
N ILE A 175 -13.99 12.69 20.82
CA ILE A 175 -12.90 12.24 19.97
C ILE A 175 -12.89 13.08 18.70
N GLY A 176 -11.78 13.76 18.45
CA GLY A 176 -11.54 14.53 17.24
C GLY A 176 -10.77 13.77 16.18
N PHE A 177 -10.73 14.34 14.96
CA PHE A 177 -10.00 13.79 13.83
C PHE A 177 -9.14 14.88 13.17
N ILE A 178 -7.92 14.50 12.81
CA ILE A 178 -6.98 15.34 12.08
C ILE A 178 -6.53 14.59 10.83
N GLY A 179 -6.75 15.15 9.65
CA GLY A 179 -6.41 14.49 8.38
C GLY A 179 -6.02 15.43 7.26
N GLY A 180 -5.36 14.87 6.26
CA GLY A 180 -5.09 15.51 5.00
C GLY A 180 -6.19 15.26 3.96
N VAL A 181 -6.06 15.90 2.81
CA VAL A 181 -6.91 15.65 1.64
C VAL A 181 -6.14 14.75 0.69
N GLY A 182 -6.70 13.57 0.43
CA GLY A 182 -6.20 12.64 -0.58
C GLY A 182 -7.10 12.61 -1.82
N SER A 183 -6.57 12.16 -2.94
CA SER A 183 -7.30 12.04 -4.21
C SER A 183 -7.85 10.63 -4.48
N ILE A 184 -7.94 9.77 -3.49
CA ILE A 184 -7.87 8.30 -3.64
C ILE A 184 -9.23 7.59 -3.65
N MET A 185 -10.33 8.27 -3.91
CA MET A 185 -11.65 7.63 -3.97
C MET A 185 -12.10 7.32 -5.40
N GLY A 186 -11.29 6.51 -6.13
CA GLY A 186 -11.70 5.99 -7.43
C GLY A 186 -12.00 7.08 -8.47
N GLN A 187 -12.96 6.81 -9.38
CA GLN A 187 -13.37 7.74 -10.44
C GLN A 187 -14.33 8.84 -9.97
N HIS A 188 -14.60 8.93 -8.68
CA HIS A 188 -15.50 9.91 -8.13
C HIS A 188 -14.77 11.22 -7.83
N ASN A 189 -15.42 12.36 -8.10
CA ASN A 189 -14.89 13.70 -7.81
C ASN A 189 -14.81 14.02 -6.30
N TYR A 190 -14.84 13.01 -5.44
CA TYR A 190 -14.69 13.18 -4.00
C TYR A 190 -13.21 13.16 -3.63
N ARG A 191 -12.69 14.31 -3.27
CA ARG A 191 -11.37 14.45 -2.66
C ARG A 191 -11.45 14.22 -1.16
N GLN A 192 -11.81 13.02 -0.75
CA GLN A 192 -11.87 12.64 0.66
C GLN A 192 -11.01 11.40 0.89
N ASP A 193 -10.09 11.51 1.82
CA ASP A 193 -9.26 10.39 2.25
C ASP A 193 -10.12 9.30 2.91
N PRO A 194 -9.87 7.99 2.67
CA PRO A 194 -10.63 6.90 3.28
C PRO A 194 -10.71 6.96 4.81
N ARG A 195 -9.67 7.46 5.49
CA ARG A 195 -9.64 7.61 6.96
C ARG A 195 -10.59 8.68 7.43
N ALA A 196 -10.59 9.82 6.74
CA ALA A 196 -11.51 10.93 7.04
C ALA A 196 -12.96 10.54 6.81
N PHE A 197 -13.24 9.86 5.68
CA PHE A 197 -14.56 9.32 5.37
C PHE A 197 -15.02 8.27 6.40
N ALA A 198 -14.15 7.34 6.78
CA ALA A 198 -14.45 6.33 7.77
C ALA A 198 -14.72 6.96 9.14
N PHE A 199 -13.89 7.92 9.59
CA PHE A 199 -14.11 8.62 10.86
C PHE A 199 -15.47 9.31 10.88
N GLU A 200 -15.79 10.13 9.89
CA GLU A 200 -17.05 10.84 9.81
C GLU A 200 -18.26 9.89 9.87
N ASN A 201 -18.23 8.80 9.10
CA ASN A 201 -19.33 7.84 9.06
C ASN A 201 -19.48 7.05 10.36
N TRP A 202 -18.38 6.53 10.92
CA TRP A 202 -18.42 5.77 12.17
C TRP A 202 -18.77 6.66 13.36
N ALA A 203 -18.17 7.85 13.47
CA ALA A 203 -18.44 8.78 14.56
C ALA A 203 -19.92 9.26 14.55
N LYS A 204 -20.50 9.49 13.36
CA LYS A 204 -21.95 9.78 13.24
C LYS A 204 -22.81 8.61 13.70
N ARG A 205 -22.49 7.36 13.32
CA ARG A 205 -23.21 6.16 13.77
C ARG A 205 -23.11 5.92 15.27
N LEU A 206 -21.96 6.25 15.87
CA LEU A 206 -21.72 6.15 17.31
C LEU A 206 -22.26 7.35 18.10
N ASN A 207 -22.83 8.36 17.43
CA ASN A 207 -23.32 9.61 18.01
C ASN A 207 -22.27 10.40 18.79
N ILE A 208 -21.02 10.40 18.30
CA ILE A 208 -19.89 11.13 18.88
C ILE A 208 -19.25 12.14 17.90
N PHE A 209 -19.79 12.29 16.70
CA PHE A 209 -19.31 13.25 15.71
C PHE A 209 -19.64 14.68 16.11
N ASP A 210 -18.60 15.53 16.16
CA ASP A 210 -18.73 16.97 16.31
C ASP A 210 -17.87 17.65 15.24
N GLU A 211 -18.49 18.48 14.39
CA GLU A 211 -17.82 19.15 13.29
C GLU A 211 -16.70 20.08 13.78
N LYS A 212 -16.82 20.64 14.99
CA LYS A 212 -15.79 21.49 15.60
C LYS A 212 -14.49 20.75 15.92
N ASP A 213 -14.53 19.42 16.05
CA ASP A 213 -13.40 18.55 16.36
C ASP A 213 -12.85 17.83 15.10
N TYR A 214 -13.34 18.22 13.91
CA TYR A 214 -12.98 17.61 12.63
C TYR A 214 -12.11 18.56 11.79
N PHE A 215 -10.80 18.27 11.72
CA PHE A 215 -9.80 19.10 11.07
C PHE A 215 -9.18 18.38 9.89
N VAL A 216 -9.70 18.61 8.69
CA VAL A 216 -9.21 18.00 7.44
C VAL A 216 -8.83 19.08 6.44
N GLY A 217 -7.62 18.98 5.89
CA GLY A 217 -7.14 19.90 4.88
C GLY A 217 -5.66 19.71 4.58
N GLY A 218 -5.20 20.21 3.42
CA GLY A 218 -3.81 20.12 2.98
C GLY A 218 -3.32 18.69 2.72
N SER A 219 -2.03 18.53 2.55
CA SER A 219 -1.35 17.26 2.26
C SER A 219 -0.95 16.50 3.54
N PHE A 220 -0.53 15.24 3.41
CA PHE A 220 -0.08 14.38 4.52
C PHE A 220 1.38 14.67 4.94
N THR A 221 1.72 15.94 5.15
CA THR A 221 3.07 16.38 5.52
C THR A 221 3.15 16.85 6.97
N THR A 222 4.35 16.83 7.55
CA THR A 222 4.60 17.37 8.88
C THR A 222 4.29 18.87 8.95
N SER A 223 4.58 19.64 7.90
CA SER A 223 4.26 21.07 7.84
C SER A 223 2.76 21.32 7.93
N ASN A 224 1.95 20.58 7.15
CA ASN A 224 0.50 20.69 7.25
C ASN A 224 -0.03 20.25 8.62
N GLY A 225 0.57 19.20 9.20
CA GLY A 225 0.25 18.78 10.58
C GLY A 225 0.47 19.89 11.60
N TYR A 226 1.56 20.65 11.46
CA TYR A 226 1.83 21.81 12.31
C TYR A 226 0.78 22.91 12.12
N GLU A 227 0.41 23.25 10.88
CA GLU A 227 -0.63 24.24 10.57
C GLU A 227 -2.00 23.83 11.15
N LEU A 228 -2.38 22.55 10.99
CA LEU A 228 -3.61 22.02 11.59
C LEU A 228 -3.56 22.07 13.12
N GLY A 229 -2.43 21.74 13.73
CA GLY A 229 -2.21 21.88 15.17
C GLY A 229 -2.40 23.32 15.67
N GLN A 230 -1.82 24.30 14.97
CA GLN A 230 -2.02 25.72 15.27
C GLN A 230 -3.49 26.15 15.11
N LYS A 231 -4.17 25.65 14.08
CA LYS A 231 -5.61 25.89 13.87
C LYS A 231 -6.44 25.32 15.02
N ILE A 232 -6.15 24.11 15.50
CA ILE A 232 -6.81 23.48 16.64
C ILE A 232 -6.64 24.36 17.90
N ILE A 233 -5.43 24.79 18.21
CA ILE A 233 -5.12 25.64 19.35
C ILE A 233 -5.92 26.93 19.31
N THR A 234 -5.97 27.59 18.15
CA THR A 234 -6.70 28.87 18.00
C THR A 234 -8.22 28.70 18.00
N THR A 235 -8.73 27.58 17.48
CA THR A 235 -10.18 27.33 17.35
C THR A 235 -10.78 26.81 18.67
N LEU A 236 -10.11 25.84 19.30
CA LEU A 236 -10.63 25.16 20.50
C LEU A 236 -10.11 25.78 21.81
N CYS A 237 -9.05 26.57 21.76
CA CYS A 237 -8.42 27.16 22.93
C CYS A 237 -8.12 26.12 24.03
N SER A 238 -8.83 26.17 25.15
CA SER A 238 -8.71 25.21 26.26
C SER A 238 -9.74 24.06 26.21
N ASP A 239 -10.65 24.06 25.25
CA ASP A 239 -11.74 23.05 25.10
C ASP A 239 -11.33 21.95 24.12
N LEU A 240 -10.22 21.28 24.41
CA LEU A 240 -9.74 20.16 23.57
C LEU A 240 -10.58 18.89 23.76
N PRO A 241 -10.76 18.05 22.71
CA PRO A 241 -11.33 16.70 22.87
C PRO A 241 -10.42 15.80 23.72
N ASP A 242 -10.98 14.75 24.30
CA ASP A 242 -10.25 13.78 25.11
C ASP A 242 -9.12 13.09 24.34
N ALA A 243 -9.31 12.93 23.01
CA ALA A 243 -8.31 12.36 22.11
C ALA A 243 -8.52 12.81 20.66
N PHE A 244 -7.45 12.76 19.88
CA PHE A 244 -7.49 12.86 18.43
C PHE A 244 -7.01 11.56 17.76
N ILE A 245 -7.71 11.14 16.72
CA ILE A 245 -7.19 10.20 15.73
C ILE A 245 -6.55 11.04 14.62
N VAL A 246 -5.27 10.82 14.34
CA VAL A 246 -4.51 11.55 13.33
C VAL A 246 -4.22 10.61 12.17
N ALA A 247 -4.59 11.01 10.97
CA ALA A 247 -4.61 10.16 9.79
C ALA A 247 -3.23 9.62 9.36
N SER A 248 -2.13 10.24 9.77
CA SER A 248 -0.78 9.70 9.56
C SER A 248 0.21 10.17 10.61
N ASP A 249 1.29 9.42 10.79
CA ASP A 249 2.37 9.80 11.71
C ASP A 249 3.05 11.11 11.28
N ALA A 250 3.18 11.37 9.98
CA ALA A 250 3.75 12.61 9.48
C ALA A 250 2.93 13.84 9.93
N LEU A 251 1.60 13.77 9.80
CA LEU A 251 0.71 14.81 10.34
C LEU A 251 0.84 14.89 11.87
N ALA A 252 0.83 13.74 12.57
CA ALA A 252 0.90 13.70 14.03
C ALA A 252 2.19 14.34 14.58
N ILE A 253 3.32 14.20 13.90
CA ILE A 253 4.59 14.84 14.27
C ILE A 253 4.44 16.37 14.23
N GLY A 254 3.82 16.91 13.20
CA GLY A 254 3.57 18.35 13.10
C GLY A 254 2.60 18.86 14.17
N VAL A 255 1.51 18.11 14.40
CA VAL A 255 0.55 18.40 15.49
C VAL A 255 1.25 18.40 16.86
N LEU A 256 2.10 17.40 17.12
CA LEU A 256 2.88 17.32 18.36
C LEU A 256 3.77 18.55 18.55
N GLN A 257 4.43 19.02 17.51
CA GLN A 257 5.25 20.22 17.57
C GLN A 257 4.40 21.42 18.01
N ALA A 258 3.27 21.66 17.33
CA ALA A 258 2.38 22.78 17.66
C ALA A 258 1.84 22.68 19.09
N PHE A 259 1.43 21.48 19.53
CA PHE A 259 0.92 21.25 20.88
C PHE A 259 1.99 21.45 21.94
N ASN A 260 3.21 20.97 21.72
CA ASN A 260 4.34 21.18 22.63
C ASN A 260 4.68 22.68 22.80
N GLU A 261 4.68 23.45 21.70
CA GLU A 261 4.92 24.91 21.74
C GLU A 261 3.83 25.65 22.52
N ALA A 262 2.59 25.15 22.46
CA ALA A 262 1.45 25.70 23.24
C ALA A 262 1.37 25.18 24.70
N GLY A 263 2.26 24.27 25.08
CA GLY A 263 2.26 23.68 26.42
C GLY A 263 1.17 22.63 26.66
N ILE A 264 0.54 22.10 25.60
CA ILE A 264 -0.46 21.03 25.67
C ILE A 264 0.25 19.71 25.92
N ARG A 265 -0.12 19.02 26.98
CA ARG A 265 0.56 17.81 27.47
C ARG A 265 -0.20 16.55 27.00
N LEU A 266 0.50 15.69 26.28
CA LEU A 266 -0.03 14.37 25.94
C LEU A 266 0.51 13.31 26.93
N PRO A 267 -0.31 12.34 27.35
CA PRO A 267 -1.73 12.16 27.05
C PRO A 267 -2.69 12.85 28.04
N HIS A 268 -2.23 13.83 28.87
CA HIS A 268 -2.99 14.39 29.98
C HIS A 268 -4.08 15.35 29.56
N ASP A 269 -3.77 16.33 28.72
CA ASP A 269 -4.71 17.37 28.28
C ASP A 269 -5.55 16.87 27.07
N THR A 270 -4.95 16.06 26.21
CA THR A 270 -5.58 15.28 25.14
C THR A 270 -4.67 14.10 24.80
N ALA A 271 -5.18 13.05 24.13
CA ALA A 271 -4.38 11.95 23.64
C ALA A 271 -4.29 11.95 22.11
N ILE A 272 -3.28 11.30 21.55
CA ILE A 272 -3.14 11.10 20.10
C ILE A 272 -2.92 9.63 19.79
N ILE A 273 -3.69 9.12 18.81
CA ILE A 273 -3.43 7.86 18.11
C ILE A 273 -3.25 8.20 16.62
N SER A 274 -2.19 7.71 16.00
CA SER A 274 -1.89 7.95 14.59
C SER A 274 -1.88 6.66 13.77
N ILE A 275 -1.47 6.74 12.50
CA ILE A 275 -1.44 5.62 11.56
C ILE A 275 -0.13 5.68 10.78
N ASN A 276 0.45 4.57 10.44
CA ASN A 276 1.57 4.16 9.59
C ASN A 276 2.71 3.48 10.36
N ASN A 277 3.00 3.89 11.61
CA ASN A 277 4.13 3.43 12.42
C ASN A 277 5.49 3.64 11.70
N ILE A 278 5.71 4.85 11.15
CA ILE A 278 7.03 5.18 10.59
C ILE A 278 8.09 5.22 11.70
N GLU A 279 9.34 4.94 11.33
CA GLU A 279 10.42 4.75 12.32
C GLU A 279 10.56 5.92 13.29
N VAL A 280 10.46 7.16 12.82
CA VAL A 280 10.61 8.37 13.64
C VAL A 280 9.51 8.52 14.70
N SER A 281 8.35 7.88 14.54
CA SER A 281 7.20 7.99 15.46
C SER A 281 7.52 7.51 16.89
N GLN A 282 8.51 6.63 17.05
CA GLN A 282 8.95 6.15 18.36
C GLN A 282 9.93 7.09 19.07
N TYR A 283 10.52 8.05 18.36
CA TYR A 283 11.54 8.96 18.90
C TYR A 283 11.03 10.38 19.17
N VAL A 284 9.79 10.70 18.78
CA VAL A 284 9.16 11.98 19.09
C VAL A 284 8.74 12.06 20.56
N SER A 285 8.41 13.25 21.07
CA SER A 285 8.04 13.46 22.46
C SER A 285 6.63 14.01 22.60
N PRO A 286 5.70 13.20 23.20
CA PRO A 286 5.87 11.80 23.58
C PRO A 286 5.89 10.85 22.36
N PRO A 287 6.48 9.64 22.49
CA PRO A 287 6.41 8.61 21.45
C PRO A 287 4.96 8.30 21.05
N LEU A 288 4.70 8.25 19.72
CA LEU A 288 3.36 8.10 19.18
C LEU A 288 2.82 6.67 19.32
N THR A 289 1.63 6.52 19.89
CA THR A 289 0.77 5.37 19.71
C THR A 289 0.21 5.42 18.29
N THR A 290 0.35 4.35 17.53
CA THR A 290 0.04 4.35 16.09
C THR A 290 -0.43 2.97 15.62
N TYR A 291 -1.25 2.93 14.60
CA TYR A 291 -1.57 1.69 13.89
C TYR A 291 -0.51 1.43 12.83
N SER A 292 0.19 0.31 12.97
CA SER A 292 1.22 -0.13 12.03
C SER A 292 0.60 -0.74 10.78
N ILE A 293 1.01 -0.26 9.62
CA ILE A 293 0.69 -0.88 8.32
C ILE A 293 1.83 -1.84 7.99
N ASP A 294 1.51 -3.13 7.82
CA ASP A 294 2.49 -4.11 7.36
C ASP A 294 2.73 -3.96 5.85
N GLN A 295 3.65 -3.06 5.51
CA GLN A 295 4.03 -2.78 4.13
C GLN A 295 4.64 -4.00 3.43
N LYS A 296 5.30 -4.88 4.18
CA LYS A 296 5.88 -6.11 3.63
C LYS A 296 4.80 -7.08 3.19
N GLU A 297 3.76 -7.26 4.00
CA GLU A 297 2.61 -8.11 3.66
C GLU A 297 1.79 -7.50 2.52
N LEU A 298 1.59 -6.17 2.50
CA LEU A 298 0.95 -5.47 1.39
C LEU A 298 1.66 -5.78 0.06
N CYS A 299 2.98 -5.61 0.01
CA CYS A 299 3.78 -5.85 -1.19
C CYS A 299 3.77 -7.33 -1.60
N GLN A 300 3.90 -8.25 -0.64
CA GLN A 300 3.86 -9.69 -0.92
C GLN A 300 2.51 -10.12 -1.47
N THR A 301 1.43 -9.61 -0.90
CA THR A 301 0.06 -9.87 -1.37
C THR A 301 -0.15 -9.30 -2.78
N ALA A 302 0.36 -8.10 -3.08
CA ALA A 302 0.28 -7.51 -4.41
C ALA A 302 1.02 -8.35 -5.46
N ILE A 303 2.23 -8.80 -5.17
CA ILE A 303 3.01 -9.66 -6.07
C ILE A 303 2.30 -11.00 -6.29
N ASN A 304 1.79 -11.63 -5.24
CA ASN A 304 1.06 -12.89 -5.36
C ASN A 304 -0.20 -12.73 -6.22
N LEU A 305 -0.94 -11.66 -6.01
CA LEU A 305 -2.18 -11.36 -6.74
C LEU A 305 -1.89 -11.01 -8.21
N LEU A 306 -0.79 -10.30 -8.51
CA LEU A 306 -0.32 -10.05 -9.87
C LEU A 306 0.03 -11.36 -10.58
N CYS A 307 0.83 -12.22 -9.95
CA CYS A 307 1.19 -13.52 -10.50
C CYS A 307 -0.07 -14.38 -10.80
N ASP A 308 -1.05 -14.36 -9.90
CA ASP A 308 -2.32 -15.05 -10.11
C ASP A 308 -3.13 -14.45 -11.28
N ALA A 309 -3.16 -13.11 -11.41
CA ALA A 309 -3.82 -12.44 -12.52
C ALA A 309 -3.16 -12.74 -13.88
N LEU A 310 -1.83 -12.84 -13.92
CA LEU A 310 -1.07 -13.22 -15.11
C LEU A 310 -1.34 -14.68 -15.55
N GLU A 311 -1.66 -15.56 -14.60
CA GLU A 311 -2.02 -16.95 -14.90
C GLU A 311 -3.51 -17.11 -15.28
N ARG A 312 -4.37 -16.23 -14.77
CA ARG A 312 -5.83 -16.28 -14.93
C ARG A 312 -6.38 -14.89 -15.32
N PRO A 313 -6.07 -14.40 -16.53
CA PRO A 313 -6.39 -13.02 -16.94
C PRO A 313 -7.90 -12.71 -16.95
N ASP A 314 -8.73 -13.72 -17.20
CA ASP A 314 -10.19 -13.57 -17.32
C ASP A 314 -10.95 -13.70 -15.99
N ARG A 315 -10.25 -13.86 -14.84
CA ARG A 315 -10.91 -13.92 -13.54
C ARG A 315 -11.50 -12.57 -13.14
N ALA A 316 -12.46 -12.60 -12.22
CA ALA A 316 -12.96 -11.38 -11.58
C ALA A 316 -11.82 -10.59 -10.90
N LYS A 317 -11.94 -9.27 -10.85
CA LYS A 317 -10.98 -8.41 -10.14
C LYS A 317 -11.10 -8.64 -8.64
N ILE A 318 -9.96 -8.62 -7.97
CA ILE A 318 -9.84 -8.87 -6.53
C ILE A 318 -9.29 -7.60 -5.86
N HIS A 319 -9.96 -7.18 -4.79
CA HIS A 319 -9.52 -6.09 -3.93
C HIS A 319 -9.26 -6.66 -2.54
N ALA A 320 -7.99 -6.72 -2.17
CA ALA A 320 -7.57 -7.28 -0.89
C ALA A 320 -7.30 -6.15 0.12
N PHE A 321 -7.70 -6.38 1.37
CA PHE A 321 -7.39 -5.50 2.48
C PHE A 321 -6.48 -6.22 3.48
N VAL A 322 -5.47 -5.51 3.97
CA VAL A 322 -4.55 -5.98 5.00
C VAL A 322 -4.81 -5.20 6.29
N ASN A 323 -5.10 -5.90 7.37
CA ASN A 323 -5.35 -5.27 8.67
C ASN A 323 -4.09 -4.56 9.19
N THR A 324 -4.30 -3.51 9.96
CA THR A 324 -3.26 -2.83 10.71
C THR A 324 -3.11 -3.40 12.12
N GLU A 325 -1.99 -3.15 12.77
CA GLU A 325 -1.71 -3.58 14.14
C GLU A 325 -1.44 -2.38 15.05
N LEU A 326 -2.09 -2.33 16.21
CA LEU A 326 -1.90 -1.25 17.17
C LEU A 326 -0.56 -1.37 17.91
N VAL A 327 0.24 -0.33 17.86
CA VAL A 327 1.48 -0.16 18.62
C VAL A 327 1.28 0.92 19.68
N ILE A 328 1.05 0.51 20.92
CA ILE A 328 0.84 1.43 22.05
C ILE A 328 2.17 2.02 22.50
N ARG A 329 2.20 3.36 22.64
CA ARG A 329 3.32 4.14 23.18
C ARG A 329 2.80 5.18 24.17
N LYS A 330 3.43 6.37 24.26
CA LYS A 330 3.16 7.34 25.33
C LYS A 330 2.18 8.45 24.95
N SER A 331 1.81 8.63 23.69
CA SER A 331 0.82 9.65 23.28
C SER A 331 -0.62 9.28 23.62
N PHE A 332 -0.85 8.02 23.98
CA PHE A 332 -2.09 7.46 24.51
C PHE A 332 -1.77 6.40 25.56
N THR A 333 -2.58 6.30 26.59
CA THR A 333 -2.53 5.25 27.62
C THR A 333 -3.91 4.66 27.84
N LEU A 334 -3.96 3.33 28.03
CA LEU A 334 -5.18 2.60 28.37
C LEU A 334 -5.69 2.96 29.75
#